data_e5e23593441b48a2089bb8adc08e31dc
#
_entry.id   e5e23593441b48a2089bb8adc08e31dc
#
_cell.length_a   1.000
_cell.length_b   1.000
_cell.length_c   1.000
_cell.angle_alpha   90.00
_cell.angle_beta   90.00
_cell.angle_gamma   90.00
#
_symmetry.space_group_name_H-M   'P 1'
#
loop_
_entity.id
_entity.type
_entity.pdbx_description
1 polymer ?
#
loop_
_entity_poly.entity_id
_entity_poly.type
_entity_poly.pdbx_seq_one_letter_code
_entity_poly.pdbx_strand_id
1 'polypeptide(L)'
;MKQLITLVAYVLLPAILFSQTVVSININGSINPASAEYIHKSIEKAEQQKAECLLIHLNTPGGLLNSTRDIVSDFFNSTVPIVVYVYPAGAHAGSAGVFITLAANVAVMAPGTNIGAAHPVSMQGSPDSIMNTKGTNDAAAFIKTIAEKRHRNVTWAEQAVRYSVSITEEEAIQDSVIDYIANDDREVLTQIDGKKMDVKGGVKILKTKNASINSNEMGFFQKVLDRISDPNISYMLMMFGFFGILFELFNPGLIFPGIAGVIFLVLGFYAMSSMPVNYAGLSLIIFGIILFLLEIKIVSHGLLTIGGIVSLLLGSMFLFRETSSHYLVSVSWSVILAMTGVTTLFFLFIVGMGLKAQKLKPVTGAHSMVGKTGEAMSIINLEGMVKVNGEMWKAESLSGMIEAGESIVVKEITNLTLFVERI
;
A
#
# COMPACT_ATOMS: atom_id res chain seq x y z
N MET A 1 61.31 -42.90 -4.81
CA MET A 1 60.30 -42.21 -5.62
C MET A 1 58.89 -42.23 -4.98
N LYS A 2 58.38 -43.33 -4.46
CA LYS A 2 57.03 -43.36 -3.85
C LYS A 2 56.88 -42.45 -2.61
N GLN A 3 57.91 -42.30 -1.76
CA GLN A 3 57.88 -41.45 -0.57
C GLN A 3 57.92 -39.92 -0.90
N LEU A 4 58.49 -39.53 -2.05
CA LEU A 4 58.56 -38.15 -2.48
C LEU A 4 57.20 -37.66 -3.04
N ILE A 5 56.45 -38.59 -3.67
CA ILE A 5 55.11 -38.31 -4.22
C ILE A 5 54.09 -38.14 -3.09
N THR A 6 54.24 -38.87 -1.98
CA THR A 6 53.34 -38.73 -0.80
C THR A 6 53.58 -37.43 -0.04
N LEU A 7 54.81 -36.90 -0.02
CA LEU A 7 55.10 -35.63 0.63
C LEU A 7 54.60 -34.42 -0.16
N VAL A 8 54.65 -34.52 -1.50
CA VAL A 8 54.11 -33.42 -2.38
C VAL A 8 52.60 -33.39 -2.36
N ALA A 9 51.90 -34.55 -2.19
CA ALA A 9 50.42 -34.58 -2.06
C ALA A 9 49.94 -33.98 -0.74
N TYR A 10 50.72 -33.96 0.31
CA TYR A 10 50.36 -33.32 1.60
C TYR A 10 50.56 -31.79 1.62
N VAL A 11 51.42 -31.25 0.75
CA VAL A 11 51.70 -29.81 0.62
C VAL A 11 50.67 -29.13 -0.30
N LEU A 12 49.95 -29.90 -1.12
CA LEU A 12 48.92 -29.38 -2.02
C LEU A 12 47.46 -29.58 -1.52
N LEU A 13 47.25 -29.87 -0.19
CA LEU A 13 45.93 -29.63 0.35
C LEU A 13 45.68 -28.16 0.30
N PRO A 14 44.74 -27.66 -0.53
CA PRO A 14 44.37 -26.27 -0.45
C PRO A 14 43.88 -26.07 0.98
N ALA A 15 44.54 -25.21 1.75
CA ALA A 15 43.91 -24.61 2.92
C ALA A 15 42.63 -24.03 2.38
N ILE A 16 41.51 -24.72 2.64
CA ILE A 16 40.16 -24.13 2.47
C ILE A 16 40.17 -22.97 3.44
N LEU A 17 40.62 -21.81 2.96
CA LEU A 17 40.43 -20.54 3.61
C LEU A 17 38.91 -20.39 3.68
N PHE A 18 38.33 -20.76 4.81
CA PHE A 18 36.97 -20.37 5.14
C PHE A 18 36.99 -18.83 5.07
N SER A 19 36.60 -18.29 3.91
CA SER A 19 36.44 -16.87 3.76
C SER A 19 35.44 -16.44 4.83
N GLN A 20 35.92 -15.64 5.76
CA GLN A 20 35.05 -15.04 6.77
C GLN A 20 34.04 -14.18 6.05
N THR A 21 32.77 -14.44 6.26
CA THR A 21 31.68 -13.75 5.58
C THR A 21 30.83 -12.99 6.57
N VAL A 22 30.40 -11.81 6.19
CA VAL A 22 29.40 -11.01 6.86
C VAL A 22 28.20 -10.91 5.92
N VAL A 23 27.02 -11.26 6.42
CA VAL A 23 25.76 -11.03 5.67
C VAL A 23 25.31 -9.62 5.95
N SER A 24 25.01 -8.83 4.93
CA SER A 24 24.47 -7.48 5.09
C SER A 24 23.08 -7.37 4.52
N ILE A 25 22.23 -6.58 5.18
CA ILE A 25 20.87 -6.25 4.75
C ILE A 25 20.60 -4.76 4.92
N ASN A 26 19.61 -4.25 4.16
CA ASN A 26 19.21 -2.85 4.25
C ASN A 26 17.72 -2.76 4.61
N ILE A 27 17.43 -2.04 5.69
CA ILE A 27 16.09 -1.69 6.15
C ILE A 27 15.94 -0.18 5.99
N ASN A 28 15.18 0.24 4.99
CA ASN A 28 14.93 1.66 4.71
C ASN A 28 13.42 1.89 4.59
N GLY A 29 12.81 2.34 5.68
CA GLY A 29 11.36 2.55 5.76
C GLY A 29 10.75 2.07 7.07
N SER A 30 9.43 1.95 7.11
CA SER A 30 8.70 1.55 8.31
C SER A 30 8.94 0.10 8.70
N ILE A 31 9.02 -0.15 10.01
CA ILE A 31 9.06 -1.50 10.56
C ILE A 31 7.65 -2.12 10.51
N ASN A 32 7.49 -3.11 9.68
CA ASN A 32 6.25 -3.80 9.36
C ASN A 32 6.45 -5.33 9.36
N PRO A 33 5.42 -6.16 9.19
CA PRO A 33 5.57 -7.61 9.14
C PRO A 33 6.51 -8.10 8.02
N ALA A 34 6.57 -7.41 6.88
CA ALA A 34 7.46 -7.79 5.78
C ALA A 34 8.94 -7.54 6.13
N SER A 35 9.24 -6.39 6.77
CA SER A 35 10.60 -6.10 7.24
C SER A 35 11.03 -7.04 8.38
N ALA A 36 10.12 -7.41 9.29
CA ALA A 36 10.40 -8.39 10.34
C ALA A 36 10.72 -9.78 9.75
N GLU A 37 9.91 -10.26 8.84
CA GLU A 37 10.14 -11.53 8.12
C GLU A 37 11.46 -11.53 7.31
N TYR A 38 11.79 -10.40 6.71
CA TYR A 38 13.06 -10.25 5.99
C TYR A 38 14.27 -10.33 6.91
N ILE A 39 14.20 -9.68 8.08
CA ILE A 39 15.24 -9.77 9.11
C ILE A 39 15.35 -11.21 9.62
N HIS A 40 14.22 -11.85 9.94
CA HIS A 40 14.17 -13.25 10.39
C HIS A 40 14.88 -14.19 9.40
N LYS A 41 14.50 -14.16 8.13
CA LYS A 41 15.14 -15.00 7.08
C LYS A 41 16.61 -14.65 6.87
N SER A 42 17.01 -13.42 7.10
CA SER A 42 18.41 -13.00 6.97
C SER A 42 19.26 -13.51 8.14
N ILE A 43 18.69 -13.60 9.34
CA ILE A 43 19.31 -14.26 10.50
C ILE A 43 19.49 -15.75 10.20
N GLU A 44 18.45 -16.45 9.77
CA GLU A 44 18.52 -17.86 9.39
C GLU A 44 19.61 -18.11 8.33
N LYS A 45 19.67 -17.27 7.31
CA LYS A 45 20.68 -17.35 6.25
C LYS A 45 22.08 -17.12 6.79
N ALA A 46 22.28 -16.13 7.68
CA ALA A 46 23.56 -15.88 8.32
C ALA A 46 24.00 -17.06 9.19
N GLU A 47 23.09 -17.69 9.92
CA GLU A 47 23.33 -18.89 10.71
C GLU A 47 23.72 -20.11 9.84
N GLN A 48 22.96 -20.36 8.75
CA GLN A 48 23.26 -21.43 7.78
C GLN A 48 24.63 -21.26 7.13
N GLN A 49 25.00 -20.03 6.81
CA GLN A 49 26.29 -19.69 6.22
C GLN A 49 27.43 -19.63 7.25
N LYS A 50 27.11 -19.76 8.54
CA LYS A 50 28.06 -19.56 9.65
C LYS A 50 28.79 -18.21 9.54
N ALA A 51 28.04 -17.17 9.15
CA ALA A 51 28.57 -15.82 8.99
C ALA A 51 29.17 -15.29 10.29
N GLU A 52 30.15 -14.41 10.22
CA GLU A 52 30.75 -13.77 11.40
C GLU A 52 29.73 -12.92 12.15
N CYS A 53 28.93 -12.15 11.40
CA CYS A 53 27.78 -11.40 11.92
C CYS A 53 26.77 -11.12 10.81
N LEU A 54 25.56 -10.68 11.21
CA LEU A 54 24.60 -10.03 10.35
C LEU A 54 24.69 -8.52 10.55
N LEU A 55 25.03 -7.77 9.50
CA LEU A 55 25.10 -6.31 9.49
C LEU A 55 23.79 -5.77 8.92
N ILE A 56 23.05 -4.99 9.70
CA ILE A 56 21.78 -4.38 9.33
C ILE A 56 21.97 -2.87 9.18
N HIS A 57 21.93 -2.37 7.96
CA HIS A 57 21.80 -0.93 7.71
C HIS A 57 20.36 -0.51 8.03
N LEU A 58 20.22 0.43 8.95
CA LEU A 58 18.91 0.84 9.45
C LEU A 58 18.68 2.33 9.22
N ASN A 59 17.59 2.63 8.50
CA ASN A 59 17.00 3.96 8.38
C ASN A 59 15.48 3.82 8.49
N THR A 60 14.92 4.16 9.65
CA THR A 60 13.50 3.95 9.91
C THR A 60 12.87 5.08 10.71
N PRO A 61 11.68 5.55 10.31
CA PRO A 61 10.87 6.45 11.14
C PRO A 61 10.23 5.74 12.33
N GLY A 62 10.22 4.42 12.35
CA GLY A 62 9.51 3.61 13.32
C GLY A 62 8.64 2.56 12.66
N GLY A 63 7.61 2.09 13.37
CA GLY A 63 6.66 1.11 12.85
C GLY A 63 5.91 0.37 13.93
N LEU A 64 5.44 -0.84 13.61
CA LEU A 64 4.59 -1.63 14.50
C LEU A 64 5.36 -2.20 15.68
N LEU A 65 4.83 -2.02 16.88
CA LEU A 65 5.43 -2.55 18.12
C LEU A 65 5.51 -4.09 18.10
N ASN A 66 4.51 -4.78 17.55
CA ASN A 66 4.52 -6.24 17.43
C ASN A 66 5.68 -6.71 16.55
N SER A 67 5.83 -6.15 15.35
CA SER A 67 6.97 -6.46 14.47
C SER A 67 8.32 -6.13 15.11
N THR A 68 8.38 -5.04 15.91
CA THR A 68 9.56 -4.68 16.69
C THR A 68 9.87 -5.74 17.75
N ARG A 69 8.85 -6.26 18.46
CA ARG A 69 9.03 -7.35 19.44
C ARG A 69 9.52 -8.63 18.81
N ASP A 70 9.00 -8.99 17.63
CA ASP A 70 9.44 -10.17 16.88
C ASP A 70 10.92 -10.04 16.50
N ILE A 71 11.34 -8.88 15.95
CA ILE A 71 12.73 -8.60 15.59
C ILE A 71 13.65 -8.69 16.82
N VAL A 72 13.28 -8.06 17.94
CA VAL A 72 14.05 -8.11 19.19
C VAL A 72 14.17 -9.53 19.71
N SER A 73 13.10 -10.31 19.65
CA SER A 73 13.09 -11.73 20.01
C SER A 73 14.07 -12.52 19.14
N ASP A 74 14.06 -12.30 17.84
CA ASP A 74 14.99 -12.96 16.90
C ASP A 74 16.43 -12.59 17.20
N PHE A 75 16.74 -11.31 17.50
CA PHE A 75 18.09 -10.90 17.89
C PHE A 75 18.59 -11.59 19.15
N PHE A 76 17.72 -11.76 20.15
CA PHE A 76 18.07 -12.45 21.38
C PHE A 76 18.21 -13.95 21.24
N ASN A 77 17.57 -14.52 20.21
CA ASN A 77 17.60 -15.95 19.89
C ASN A 77 18.64 -16.32 18.82
N SER A 78 19.32 -15.36 18.22
CA SER A 78 20.31 -15.59 17.17
C SER A 78 21.59 -16.24 17.72
N THR A 79 22.12 -17.20 16.98
CA THR A 79 23.45 -17.81 17.20
C THR A 79 24.56 -17.01 16.51
N VAL A 80 24.17 -16.04 15.66
CA VAL A 80 25.09 -15.15 14.96
C VAL A 80 24.94 -13.74 15.54
N PRO A 81 26.06 -13.05 15.87
CA PRO A 81 26.01 -11.67 16.33
C PRO A 81 25.31 -10.74 15.36
N ILE A 82 24.45 -9.88 15.88
CA ILE A 82 23.71 -8.88 15.10
C ILE A 82 24.36 -7.52 15.31
N VAL A 83 24.72 -6.87 14.22
CA VAL A 83 25.25 -5.49 14.19
C VAL A 83 24.20 -4.62 13.54
N VAL A 84 23.70 -3.62 14.25
CA VAL A 84 22.80 -2.60 13.67
C VAL A 84 23.61 -1.33 13.44
N TYR A 85 23.59 -0.87 12.21
CA TYR A 85 24.29 0.34 11.78
C TYR A 85 23.27 1.35 11.23
N VAL A 86 23.02 2.44 11.98
CA VAL A 86 22.17 3.53 11.53
C VAL A 86 22.89 4.27 10.41
N TYR A 87 22.46 4.07 9.19
CA TYR A 87 23.13 4.46 7.95
C TYR A 87 22.13 4.66 6.79
N PRO A 88 22.39 5.52 5.82
CA PRO A 88 23.55 6.39 5.61
C PRO A 88 23.52 7.68 6.47
N ALA A 89 24.45 8.60 6.22
CA ALA A 89 24.40 9.95 6.79
C ALA A 89 23.02 10.59 6.52
N GLY A 90 22.42 11.20 7.56
CA GLY A 90 21.04 11.70 7.51
C GLY A 90 19.96 10.64 7.82
N ALA A 91 20.34 9.37 7.98
CA ALA A 91 19.43 8.33 8.47
C ALA A 91 19.09 8.54 9.94
N HIS A 92 17.99 7.91 10.36
CA HIS A 92 17.66 7.90 11.77
C HIS A 92 17.09 6.56 12.25
N ALA A 93 17.25 6.30 13.53
CA ALA A 93 16.62 5.19 14.23
C ALA A 93 15.48 5.73 15.11
N GLY A 94 14.34 6.05 14.47
CA GLY A 94 13.15 6.58 15.15
C GLY A 94 12.26 5.49 15.73
N SER A 95 11.61 5.74 16.86
CA SER A 95 10.56 4.86 17.42
C SER A 95 10.99 3.38 17.52
N ALA A 96 10.45 2.49 16.67
CA ALA A 96 10.84 1.08 16.58
C ALA A 96 12.36 0.90 16.38
N GLY A 97 13.00 1.83 15.66
CA GLY A 97 14.45 1.83 15.42
C GLY A 97 15.28 1.91 16.69
N VAL A 98 14.80 2.61 17.73
CA VAL A 98 15.46 2.66 19.05
C VAL A 98 15.54 1.27 19.66
N PHE A 99 14.43 0.55 19.72
CA PHE A 99 14.36 -0.81 20.27
C PHE A 99 15.28 -1.78 19.51
N ILE A 100 15.25 -1.70 18.16
CA ILE A 100 16.06 -2.55 17.28
C ILE A 100 17.54 -2.26 17.47
N THR A 101 17.93 -0.99 17.52
CA THR A 101 19.33 -0.57 17.70
C THR A 101 19.84 -1.00 19.07
N LEU A 102 19.06 -0.76 20.14
CA LEU A 102 19.44 -1.15 21.49
C LEU A 102 19.49 -2.69 21.69
N ALA A 103 18.70 -3.45 20.94
CA ALA A 103 18.67 -4.92 21.02
C ALA A 103 19.87 -5.60 20.33
N ALA A 104 20.57 -4.89 19.44
CA ALA A 104 21.71 -5.41 18.72
C ALA A 104 22.87 -5.82 19.64
N ASN A 105 23.69 -6.80 19.22
CA ASN A 105 24.94 -7.11 19.89
C ASN A 105 25.92 -5.94 19.80
N VAL A 106 25.94 -5.27 18.64
CA VAL A 106 26.69 -4.03 18.43
C VAL A 106 25.77 -3.01 17.77
N ALA A 107 25.72 -1.81 18.35
CA ALA A 107 25.00 -0.66 17.80
C ALA A 107 26.00 0.37 17.28
N VAL A 108 25.86 0.75 16.02
CA VAL A 108 26.73 1.68 15.32
C VAL A 108 25.88 2.77 14.68
N MET A 109 26.39 4.00 14.65
CA MET A 109 25.76 5.10 13.94
C MET A 109 26.75 5.76 12.98
N ALA A 110 26.28 6.18 11.82
CA ALA A 110 27.05 7.01 10.90
C ALA A 110 27.04 8.48 11.38
N PRO A 111 28.05 9.28 11.03
CA PRO A 111 28.03 10.72 11.28
C PRO A 111 26.81 11.39 10.64
N GLY A 112 26.19 12.33 11.37
CA GLY A 112 24.99 13.05 10.93
C GLY A 112 23.70 12.23 11.01
N THR A 113 23.65 11.22 11.85
CA THR A 113 22.44 10.41 12.13
C THR A 113 21.90 10.73 13.53
N ASN A 114 20.68 10.29 13.81
CA ASN A 114 20.06 10.47 15.13
C ASN A 114 19.24 9.25 15.54
N ILE A 115 19.01 9.14 16.86
CA ILE A 115 18.24 8.05 17.48
C ILE A 115 17.30 8.61 18.54
N GLY A 116 16.06 8.12 18.61
CA GLY A 116 15.13 8.55 19.67
C GLY A 116 13.65 8.53 19.27
N ALA A 117 12.86 9.32 20.00
CA ALA A 117 11.41 9.49 19.82
C ALA A 117 10.63 8.15 19.83
N ALA A 118 10.82 7.35 20.88
CA ALA A 118 10.28 5.99 20.99
C ALA A 118 8.95 5.89 21.74
N HIS A 119 8.25 7.01 21.96
CA HIS A 119 6.94 7.01 22.64
C HIS A 119 5.91 6.22 21.82
N PRO A 120 5.24 5.22 22.40
CA PRO A 120 4.21 4.47 21.70
C PRO A 120 2.99 5.34 21.46
N VAL A 121 2.50 5.30 20.22
CA VAL A 121 1.31 6.03 19.81
C VAL A 121 0.17 5.03 19.55
N SER A 122 -1.03 5.31 20.09
CA SER A 122 -2.18 4.43 19.92
C SER A 122 -2.72 4.50 18.49
N MET A 123 -2.93 3.35 17.88
CA MET A 123 -3.52 3.22 16.54
C MET A 123 -5.04 3.37 16.51
N GLN A 124 -5.72 3.30 17.65
CA GLN A 124 -7.20 3.30 17.76
C GLN A 124 -7.69 4.47 18.59
N GLY A 125 -8.13 5.53 17.94
CA GLY A 125 -8.86 6.65 18.60
C GLY A 125 -8.07 7.40 19.66
N SER A 126 -8.65 8.45 20.29
CA SER A 126 -8.10 8.97 21.54
C SER A 126 -8.24 7.87 22.58
N PRO A 127 -7.16 7.21 23.02
CA PRO A 127 -7.30 6.23 24.07
C PRO A 127 -7.71 6.98 25.30
N ASP A 128 -8.57 6.38 26.09
CA ASP A 128 -8.67 6.73 27.50
C ASP A 128 -7.26 6.91 28.06
N SER A 129 -7.02 7.94 28.83
CA SER A 129 -5.71 8.28 29.40
C SER A 129 -5.05 7.05 30.07
N ILE A 130 -5.86 6.14 30.60
CA ILE A 130 -5.42 4.89 31.23
C ILE A 130 -4.80 3.93 30.19
N MET A 131 -5.39 3.79 28.99
CA MET A 131 -4.88 2.89 27.94
C MET A 131 -3.55 3.39 27.39
N ASN A 132 -3.41 4.70 27.21
CA ASN A 132 -2.15 5.34 26.76
C ASN A 132 -1.05 5.13 27.80
N THR A 133 -1.37 5.33 29.07
CA THR A 133 -0.43 5.11 30.19
C THR A 133 0.01 3.63 30.26
N LYS A 134 -0.91 2.68 30.06
CA LYS A 134 -0.56 1.24 30.02
C LYS A 134 0.40 0.92 28.87
N GLY A 135 0.11 1.40 27.65
CA GLY A 135 0.97 1.21 26.48
C GLY A 135 2.38 1.78 26.67
N THR A 136 2.46 3.00 27.20
CA THR A 136 3.74 3.66 27.51
C THR A 136 4.53 2.91 28.57
N ASN A 137 3.88 2.45 29.64
CA ASN A 137 4.55 1.68 30.69
C ASN A 137 5.04 0.32 30.21
N ASP A 138 4.26 -0.37 29.38
CA ASP A 138 4.67 -1.64 28.76
C ASP A 138 5.86 -1.46 27.82
N ALA A 139 5.86 -0.43 26.96
CA ALA A 139 6.97 -0.13 26.09
C ALA A 139 8.22 0.32 26.87
N ALA A 140 8.05 1.10 27.96
CA ALA A 140 9.16 1.50 28.82
C ALA A 140 9.77 0.31 29.56
N ALA A 141 8.96 -0.63 30.04
CA ALA A 141 9.46 -1.87 30.64
C ALA A 141 10.20 -2.74 29.62
N PHE A 142 9.68 -2.81 28.39
CA PHE A 142 10.31 -3.58 27.32
C PHE A 142 11.67 -3.01 26.91
N ILE A 143 11.77 -1.68 26.68
CA ILE A 143 13.05 -1.07 26.31
C ILE A 143 14.08 -1.12 27.43
N LYS A 144 13.62 -1.00 28.68
CA LYS A 144 14.45 -1.18 29.87
C LYS A 144 15.12 -2.56 29.88
N THR A 145 14.31 -3.63 29.70
CA THR A 145 14.82 -5.01 29.65
C THR A 145 15.84 -5.20 28.52
N ILE A 146 15.63 -4.57 27.36
CA ILE A 146 16.57 -4.59 26.23
C ILE A 146 17.89 -3.92 26.63
N ALA A 147 17.82 -2.70 27.17
CA ALA A 147 18.99 -1.92 27.55
C ALA A 147 19.80 -2.60 28.64
N GLU A 148 19.16 -3.14 29.66
CA GLU A 148 19.80 -3.95 30.72
C GLU A 148 20.52 -5.17 30.14
N LYS A 149 19.86 -5.93 29.27
CA LYS A 149 20.44 -7.14 28.65
C LYS A 149 21.65 -6.84 27.77
N ARG A 150 21.71 -5.67 27.15
CA ARG A 150 22.79 -5.25 26.27
C ARG A 150 23.77 -4.26 26.94
N HIS A 151 23.65 -4.03 28.25
CA HIS A 151 24.50 -3.14 29.04
C HIS A 151 24.54 -1.71 28.49
N ARG A 152 23.40 -1.20 28.01
CA ARG A 152 23.23 0.13 27.47
C ARG A 152 22.59 1.07 28.50
N ASN A 153 22.53 2.36 28.20
CA ASN A 153 21.98 3.38 29.08
C ASN A 153 20.46 3.19 29.27
N VAL A 154 20.11 2.60 30.41
CA VAL A 154 18.71 2.31 30.77
C VAL A 154 17.90 3.59 30.98
N THR A 155 18.51 4.61 31.61
CA THR A 155 17.83 5.87 31.91
C THR A 155 17.43 6.59 30.63
N TRP A 156 18.37 6.73 29.70
CA TRP A 156 18.08 7.32 28.40
C TRP A 156 17.03 6.51 27.62
N ALA A 157 17.13 5.18 27.61
CA ALA A 157 16.19 4.31 26.94
C ALA A 157 14.75 4.52 27.45
N GLU A 158 14.55 4.60 28.77
CA GLU A 158 13.25 4.92 29.35
C GLU A 158 12.77 6.34 28.98
N GLN A 159 13.67 7.32 28.94
CA GLN A 159 13.35 8.70 28.55
C GLN A 159 12.94 8.80 27.08
N ALA A 160 13.59 8.06 26.18
CA ALA A 160 13.22 7.99 24.77
C ALA A 160 11.76 7.50 24.57
N VAL A 161 11.31 6.57 25.44
CA VAL A 161 9.91 6.08 25.43
C VAL A 161 8.97 7.05 26.15
N ARG A 162 9.31 7.51 27.36
CA ARG A 162 8.39 8.30 28.17
C ARG A 162 8.24 9.74 27.71
N TYR A 163 9.34 10.35 27.22
CA TYR A 163 9.43 11.78 26.91
C TYR A 163 9.83 12.06 25.45
N SER A 164 9.92 11.03 24.61
CA SER A 164 10.30 11.17 23.18
C SER A 164 11.66 11.85 22.97
N VAL A 165 12.62 11.65 23.90
CA VAL A 165 13.95 12.21 23.76
C VAL A 165 14.63 11.64 22.50
N SER A 166 15.33 12.51 21.77
CA SER A 166 16.18 12.16 20.61
C SER A 166 17.55 12.79 20.78
N ILE A 167 18.59 12.09 20.35
CA ILE A 167 19.99 12.50 20.46
C ILE A 167 20.72 12.22 19.13
N THR A 168 21.82 12.96 18.94
CA THR A 168 22.78 12.77 17.85
C THR A 168 23.64 11.54 18.09
N GLU A 169 24.40 11.13 17.06
CA GLU A 169 25.38 10.04 17.18
C GLU A 169 26.48 10.33 18.21
N GLU A 170 26.90 11.61 18.32
CA GLU A 170 27.93 12.02 19.29
C GLU A 170 27.40 11.94 20.73
N GLU A 171 26.19 12.38 20.98
CA GLU A 171 25.51 12.24 22.27
C GLU A 171 25.27 10.77 22.60
N ALA A 172 24.87 9.97 21.58
CA ALA A 172 24.54 8.56 21.75
C ALA A 172 25.76 7.71 22.19
N ILE A 173 26.96 8.00 21.68
CA ILE A 173 28.17 7.31 22.14
C ILE A 173 28.63 7.83 23.52
N GLN A 174 28.53 9.12 23.81
CA GLN A 174 28.84 9.68 25.10
C GLN A 174 27.95 9.11 26.21
N ASP A 175 26.67 8.96 25.92
CA ASP A 175 25.66 8.42 26.84
C ASP A 175 25.63 6.88 26.89
N SER A 176 26.53 6.19 26.18
CA SER A 176 26.55 4.72 26.11
C SER A 176 25.22 4.10 25.57
N VAL A 177 24.60 4.80 24.66
CA VAL A 177 23.42 4.31 23.91
C VAL A 177 23.85 3.42 22.75
N ILE A 178 24.96 3.76 22.10
CA ILE A 178 25.61 3.00 21.04
C ILE A 178 27.04 2.65 21.40
N ASP A 179 27.64 1.74 20.61
CA ASP A 179 29.02 1.27 20.86
C ASP A 179 30.06 1.99 20.03
N TYR A 180 29.71 2.40 18.80
CA TYR A 180 30.66 2.99 17.85
C TYR A 180 30.00 4.01 16.92
N ILE A 181 30.84 4.96 16.44
CA ILE A 181 30.56 5.78 15.27
C ILE A 181 31.50 5.29 14.16
N ALA A 182 30.95 5.12 12.93
CA ALA A 182 31.72 4.68 11.77
C ALA A 182 31.21 5.37 10.51
N ASN A 183 32.12 5.60 9.53
CA ASN A 183 31.77 6.25 8.26
C ASN A 183 31.28 5.25 7.20
N ASP A 184 31.73 4.01 7.28
CA ASP A 184 31.39 2.94 6.33
C ASP A 184 31.46 1.54 6.95
N ASP A 185 31.03 0.54 6.20
CA ASP A 185 31.00 -0.87 6.62
C ASP A 185 32.40 -1.39 7.00
N ARG A 186 33.44 -0.95 6.30
CA ARG A 186 34.82 -1.39 6.56
C ARG A 186 35.33 -0.90 7.92
N GLU A 187 34.97 0.33 8.26
CA GLU A 187 35.28 0.88 9.56
C GLU A 187 34.52 0.14 10.65
N VAL A 188 33.20 -0.12 10.46
CA VAL A 188 32.41 -0.96 11.37
C VAL A 188 33.10 -2.29 11.62
N LEU A 189 33.42 -3.03 10.54
CA LEU A 189 34.01 -4.36 10.63
C LEU A 189 35.41 -4.36 11.27
N THR A 190 36.16 -3.28 11.12
CA THR A 190 37.47 -3.11 11.75
C THR A 190 37.35 -2.82 13.25
N GLN A 191 36.40 -2.01 13.67
CA GLN A 191 36.19 -1.64 15.09
C GLN A 191 35.66 -2.80 15.93
N ILE A 192 34.88 -3.73 15.32
CA ILE A 192 34.29 -4.87 16.03
C ILE A 192 35.17 -6.13 15.97
N ASP A 193 36.26 -6.12 15.19
CA ASP A 193 37.14 -7.29 15.04
C ASP A 193 37.77 -7.69 16.40
N GLY A 194 37.80 -8.98 16.66
CA GLY A 194 38.29 -9.56 17.92
C GLY A 194 37.39 -9.39 19.15
N LYS A 195 36.26 -8.71 19.04
CA LYS A 195 35.29 -8.53 20.12
C LYS A 195 34.55 -9.81 20.47
N LYS A 196 34.27 -10.00 21.76
CA LYS A 196 33.47 -11.11 22.28
C LYS A 196 32.03 -10.68 22.34
N MET A 197 31.14 -11.47 21.72
CA MET A 197 29.71 -11.20 21.67
C MET A 197 28.93 -12.36 22.26
N ASP A 198 27.99 -12.05 23.16
CA ASP A 198 27.06 -13.00 23.71
C ASP A 198 25.96 -13.29 22.70
N VAL A 199 25.85 -14.56 22.31
CA VAL A 199 24.83 -15.07 21.39
C VAL A 199 24.10 -16.28 22.00
N LYS A 200 22.99 -16.71 21.41
CA LYS A 200 22.33 -17.93 21.85
C LYS A 200 23.28 -19.11 21.69
N GLY A 201 23.60 -19.77 22.83
CA GLY A 201 24.49 -20.92 22.84
C GLY A 201 25.94 -20.63 23.26
N GLY A 202 26.29 -19.37 23.61
CA GLY A 202 27.59 -19.05 24.17
C GLY A 202 28.20 -17.71 23.70
N VAL A 203 29.52 -17.65 23.76
CA VAL A 203 30.29 -16.44 23.36
C VAL A 203 30.95 -16.66 22.01
N LYS A 204 30.75 -15.78 21.07
CA LYS A 204 31.43 -15.75 19.76
C LYS A 204 32.45 -14.64 19.70
N ILE A 205 33.64 -14.93 19.22
CA ILE A 205 34.68 -13.93 18.94
C ILE A 205 34.60 -13.57 17.47
N LEU A 206 34.35 -12.29 17.17
CA LEU A 206 34.22 -11.79 15.80
C LEU A 206 35.57 -11.80 15.08
N LYS A 207 35.56 -12.19 13.81
CA LYS A 207 36.72 -12.12 12.90
C LYS A 207 36.27 -11.40 11.63
N THR A 208 36.19 -10.09 11.70
CA THR A 208 35.49 -9.28 10.69
C THR A 208 36.40 -8.42 9.82
N LYS A 209 37.64 -8.15 10.25
CA LYS A 209 38.57 -7.23 9.57
C LYS A 209 38.77 -7.54 8.08
N ASN A 210 38.88 -8.82 7.72
CA ASN A 210 39.09 -9.27 6.34
C ASN A 210 37.89 -10.03 5.78
N ALA A 211 36.72 -9.93 6.42
CA ALA A 211 35.52 -10.62 5.97
C ALA A 211 34.98 -10.02 4.66
N SER A 212 34.46 -10.88 3.82
CA SER A 212 33.70 -10.49 2.63
C SER A 212 32.26 -10.14 3.03
N ILE A 213 31.76 -9.00 2.54
CA ILE A 213 30.37 -8.60 2.81
C ILE A 213 29.50 -9.15 1.68
N ASN A 214 28.55 -10.02 2.04
CA ASN A 214 27.56 -10.57 1.14
C ASN A 214 26.23 -9.86 1.36
N SER A 215 25.84 -9.00 0.44
CA SER A 215 24.53 -8.35 0.48
C SER A 215 23.42 -9.39 0.24
N ASN A 216 22.47 -9.44 1.16
CA ASN A 216 21.26 -10.24 1.04
C ASN A 216 20.09 -9.32 0.78
N GLU A 217 19.76 -9.06 -0.49
CA GLU A 217 18.63 -8.23 -0.84
C GLU A 217 17.30 -8.95 -0.64
N MET A 218 16.24 -8.16 -0.40
CA MET A 218 14.87 -8.66 -0.39
C MET A 218 14.54 -9.37 -1.70
N GLY A 219 13.96 -10.55 -1.61
CA GLY A 219 13.39 -11.26 -2.76
C GLY A 219 12.26 -10.46 -3.41
N PHE A 220 11.89 -10.82 -4.65
CA PHE A 220 10.83 -10.12 -5.39
C PHE A 220 9.53 -9.99 -4.59
N PHE A 221 9.03 -11.09 -4.02
CA PHE A 221 7.79 -11.08 -3.23
C PHE A 221 7.90 -10.21 -1.96
N GLN A 222 9.05 -10.22 -1.29
CA GLN A 222 9.30 -9.37 -0.12
C GLN A 222 9.31 -7.89 -0.51
N LYS A 223 9.97 -7.53 -1.63
CA LYS A 223 9.95 -6.17 -2.17
C LYS A 223 8.52 -5.72 -2.51
N VAL A 224 7.70 -6.62 -3.07
CA VAL A 224 6.28 -6.32 -3.35
C VAL A 224 5.51 -6.10 -2.06
N LEU A 225 5.62 -7.00 -1.07
CA LEU A 225 4.93 -6.86 0.23
C LEU A 225 5.33 -5.59 0.97
N ASP A 226 6.62 -5.27 0.98
CA ASP A 226 7.12 -4.03 1.58
C ASP A 226 6.54 -2.80 0.87
N ARG A 227 6.50 -2.80 -0.47
CA ARG A 227 5.95 -1.69 -1.26
C ARG A 227 4.45 -1.50 -1.08
N ILE A 228 3.67 -2.57 -1.07
CA ILE A 228 2.22 -2.44 -0.85
C ILE A 228 1.88 -2.01 0.59
N SER A 229 2.81 -2.16 1.52
CA SER A 229 2.67 -1.65 2.90
C SER A 229 2.90 -0.12 3.01
N ASP A 230 3.20 0.59 1.90
CA ASP A 230 3.20 2.06 1.86
C ASP A 230 1.76 2.59 1.84
N PRO A 231 1.41 3.60 2.68
CA PRO A 231 0.06 4.14 2.76
C PRO A 231 -0.49 4.66 1.44
N ASN A 232 0.36 5.29 0.61
CA ASN A 232 -0.06 5.80 -0.70
C ASN A 232 -0.40 4.67 -1.65
N ILE A 233 0.42 3.61 -1.65
CA ILE A 233 0.22 2.44 -2.52
C ILE A 233 -1.01 1.65 -2.07
N SER A 234 -1.18 1.43 -0.76
CA SER A 234 -2.37 0.79 -0.19
C SER A 234 -3.66 1.52 -0.56
N TYR A 235 -3.66 2.84 -0.42
CA TYR A 235 -4.78 3.69 -0.80
C TYR A 235 -5.08 3.62 -2.30
N MET A 236 -4.05 3.71 -3.16
CA MET A 236 -4.22 3.58 -4.60
C MET A 236 -4.75 2.19 -4.99
N LEU A 237 -4.24 1.12 -4.40
CA LEU A 237 -4.73 -0.25 -4.63
C LEU A 237 -6.20 -0.37 -4.26
N MET A 238 -6.61 0.15 -3.10
CA MET A 238 -8.01 0.14 -2.67
C MET A 238 -8.90 0.89 -3.67
N MET A 239 -8.49 2.08 -4.11
CA MET A 239 -9.25 2.89 -5.06
C MET A 239 -9.34 2.23 -6.44
N PHE A 240 -8.21 1.77 -7.00
CA PHE A 240 -8.22 1.06 -8.29
C PHE A 240 -8.97 -0.27 -8.21
N GLY A 241 -8.87 -0.96 -7.08
CA GLY A 241 -9.64 -2.18 -6.84
C GLY A 241 -11.13 -1.93 -6.89
N PHE A 242 -11.58 -0.88 -6.23
CA PHE A 242 -12.96 -0.45 -6.26
C PHE A 242 -13.42 -0.06 -7.68
N PHE A 243 -12.62 0.73 -8.41
CA PHE A 243 -12.95 1.09 -9.80
C PHE A 243 -12.98 -0.09 -10.73
N GLY A 244 -12.09 -1.08 -10.56
CA GLY A 244 -12.09 -2.29 -11.37
C GLY A 244 -13.41 -3.06 -11.24
N ILE A 245 -13.92 -3.21 -10.01
CA ILE A 245 -15.21 -3.85 -9.75
C ILE A 245 -16.36 -3.03 -10.32
N LEU A 246 -16.37 -1.71 -10.12
CA LEU A 246 -17.40 -0.85 -10.67
C LEU A 246 -17.43 -0.90 -12.19
N PHE A 247 -16.26 -0.87 -12.83
CA PHE A 247 -16.16 -0.95 -14.29
C PHE A 247 -16.78 -2.22 -14.85
N GLU A 248 -16.53 -3.37 -14.20
CA GLU A 248 -17.13 -4.64 -14.55
C GLU A 248 -18.67 -4.63 -14.37
N LEU A 249 -19.16 -4.04 -13.27
CA LEU A 249 -20.60 -3.92 -13.02
C LEU A 249 -21.33 -3.09 -14.09
N PHE A 250 -20.66 -2.05 -14.62
CA PHE A 250 -21.24 -1.21 -15.67
C PHE A 250 -21.03 -1.75 -17.09
N ASN A 251 -20.04 -2.63 -17.29
CA ASN A 251 -19.71 -3.22 -18.58
C ASN A 251 -19.58 -4.74 -18.45
N PRO A 252 -20.68 -5.46 -18.19
CA PRO A 252 -20.64 -6.91 -17.96
C PRO A 252 -20.10 -7.62 -19.20
N GLY A 253 -19.09 -8.47 -18.98
CA GLY A 253 -18.39 -9.22 -20.03
C GLY A 253 -16.91 -8.88 -20.20
N LEU A 254 -16.43 -7.81 -19.58
CA LEU A 254 -14.99 -7.46 -19.54
C LEU A 254 -14.30 -8.06 -18.30
N ILE A 255 -14.40 -9.34 -18.07
CA ILE A 255 -13.99 -10.09 -16.86
C ILE A 255 -12.67 -9.61 -16.22
N PHE A 256 -11.72 -9.12 -17.00
CA PHE A 256 -10.38 -8.70 -16.51
C PHE A 256 -10.41 -7.56 -15.48
N PRO A 257 -11.14 -6.43 -15.66
CA PRO A 257 -11.14 -5.34 -14.68
C PRO A 257 -11.71 -5.76 -13.33
N GLY A 258 -12.75 -6.60 -13.31
CA GLY A 258 -13.34 -7.10 -12.06
C GLY A 258 -12.38 -8.01 -11.29
N ILE A 259 -11.74 -8.96 -11.96
CA ILE A 259 -10.74 -9.83 -11.33
C ILE A 259 -9.57 -9.01 -10.78
N ALA A 260 -9.00 -8.12 -11.59
CA ALA A 260 -7.92 -7.23 -11.14
C ALA A 260 -8.38 -6.36 -9.96
N GLY A 261 -9.61 -5.86 -10.01
CA GLY A 261 -10.23 -5.07 -8.94
C GLY A 261 -10.30 -5.82 -7.61
N VAL A 262 -10.76 -7.08 -7.63
CA VAL A 262 -10.80 -7.91 -6.41
C VAL A 262 -9.39 -8.15 -5.87
N ILE A 263 -8.41 -8.47 -6.72
CA ILE A 263 -7.02 -8.68 -6.31
C ILE A 263 -6.46 -7.41 -5.64
N PHE A 264 -6.67 -6.24 -6.26
CA PHE A 264 -6.19 -4.96 -5.71
C PHE A 264 -6.86 -4.63 -4.38
N LEU A 265 -8.17 -4.89 -4.22
CA LEU A 265 -8.84 -4.71 -2.93
C LEU A 265 -8.26 -5.63 -1.85
N VAL A 266 -8.08 -6.91 -2.14
CA VAL A 266 -7.50 -7.87 -1.18
C VAL A 266 -6.11 -7.43 -0.75
N LEU A 267 -5.24 -7.04 -1.71
CA LEU A 267 -3.90 -6.54 -1.41
C LEU A 267 -3.93 -5.22 -0.64
N GLY A 268 -4.83 -4.31 -1.01
CA GLY A 268 -5.02 -3.03 -0.31
C GLY A 268 -5.47 -3.23 1.14
N PHE A 269 -6.46 -4.06 1.39
CA PHE A 269 -6.90 -4.39 2.76
C PHE A 269 -5.83 -5.13 3.56
N TYR A 270 -5.09 -6.06 2.94
CA TYR A 270 -3.96 -6.71 3.59
C TYR A 270 -2.91 -5.68 4.04
N ALA A 271 -2.52 -4.77 3.17
CA ALA A 271 -1.58 -3.70 3.49
C ALA A 271 -2.12 -2.77 4.60
N MET A 272 -3.40 -2.40 4.52
CA MET A 272 -4.06 -1.55 5.53
C MET A 272 -4.18 -2.25 6.89
N SER A 273 -4.23 -3.59 6.96
CA SER A 273 -4.28 -4.31 8.24
C SER A 273 -3.05 -4.05 9.11
N SER A 274 -1.95 -3.64 8.49
CA SER A 274 -0.69 -3.28 9.16
C SER A 274 -0.58 -1.78 9.51
N MET A 275 -1.64 -0.99 9.28
CA MET A 275 -1.64 0.46 9.47
C MET A 275 -2.79 0.91 10.38
N PRO A 276 -2.66 2.07 11.04
CA PRO A 276 -3.74 2.67 11.84
C PRO A 276 -4.84 3.23 10.93
N VAL A 277 -5.79 2.39 10.54
CA VAL A 277 -6.93 2.81 9.71
C VAL A 277 -8.00 3.46 10.56
N ASN A 278 -8.42 4.66 10.17
CA ASN A 278 -9.56 5.33 10.76
C ASN A 278 -10.86 4.91 10.07
N TYR A 279 -11.70 4.17 10.76
CA TYR A 279 -12.98 3.69 10.22
C TYR A 279 -13.94 4.84 9.83
N ALA A 280 -13.87 6.01 10.49
CA ALA A 280 -14.66 7.17 10.06
C ALA A 280 -14.18 7.69 8.68
N GLY A 281 -12.87 7.74 8.44
CA GLY A 281 -12.32 8.08 7.14
C GLY A 281 -12.75 7.08 6.06
N LEU A 282 -12.64 5.79 6.36
CA LEU A 282 -13.09 4.73 5.45
C LEU A 282 -14.59 4.83 5.15
N SER A 283 -15.41 5.08 6.17
CA SER A 283 -16.87 5.26 6.01
C SER A 283 -17.19 6.47 5.12
N LEU A 284 -16.46 7.57 5.25
CA LEU A 284 -16.63 8.75 4.39
C LEU A 284 -16.25 8.47 2.93
N ILE A 285 -15.20 7.69 2.68
CA ILE A 285 -14.84 7.24 1.32
C ILE A 285 -15.99 6.42 0.72
N ILE A 286 -16.47 5.41 1.46
CA ILE A 286 -17.58 4.57 1.01
C ILE A 286 -18.84 5.41 0.77
N PHE A 287 -19.14 6.35 1.66
CA PHE A 287 -20.29 7.25 1.51
C PHE A 287 -20.15 8.14 0.28
N GLY A 288 -18.96 8.70 0.01
CA GLY A 288 -18.69 9.47 -1.21
C GLY A 288 -18.94 8.67 -2.48
N ILE A 289 -18.51 7.41 -2.50
CA ILE A 289 -18.75 6.50 -3.61
C ILE A 289 -20.25 6.22 -3.80
N ILE A 290 -20.98 5.99 -2.71
CA ILE A 290 -22.44 5.80 -2.75
C ILE A 290 -23.12 7.04 -3.35
N LEU A 291 -22.70 8.25 -2.97
CA LEU A 291 -23.24 9.48 -3.53
C LEU A 291 -23.00 9.58 -5.04
N PHE A 292 -21.83 9.22 -5.53
CA PHE A 292 -21.56 9.16 -6.97
C PHE A 292 -22.44 8.12 -7.69
N LEU A 293 -22.66 6.95 -7.10
CA LEU A 293 -23.55 5.93 -7.67
C LEU A 293 -25.01 6.38 -7.69
N LEU A 294 -25.46 7.10 -6.68
CA LEU A 294 -26.81 7.65 -6.62
C LEU A 294 -27.03 8.74 -7.67
N GLU A 295 -26.04 9.57 -7.99
CA GLU A 295 -26.12 10.59 -9.03
C GLU A 295 -26.47 10.00 -10.40
N ILE A 296 -26.05 8.75 -10.69
CA ILE A 296 -26.38 8.06 -11.95
C ILE A 296 -27.89 7.76 -12.05
N LYS A 297 -28.54 7.50 -10.90
CA LYS A 297 -29.97 7.13 -10.84
C LYS A 297 -30.88 8.32 -10.54
N ILE A 298 -30.38 9.27 -9.76
CA ILE A 298 -31.15 10.43 -9.27
C ILE A 298 -30.59 11.69 -9.95
N VAL A 299 -31.41 12.36 -10.76
CA VAL A 299 -30.98 13.61 -11.41
C VAL A 299 -30.94 14.73 -10.36
N SER A 300 -29.82 14.84 -9.66
CA SER A 300 -29.61 15.87 -8.62
C SER A 300 -28.94 17.15 -9.14
N HIS A 301 -28.73 17.25 -10.45
CA HIS A 301 -28.02 18.38 -11.10
C HIS A 301 -26.60 18.63 -10.55
N GLY A 302 -25.93 17.57 -10.09
CA GLY A 302 -24.55 17.63 -9.60
C GLY A 302 -24.40 17.79 -8.09
N LEU A 303 -25.49 17.94 -7.31
CA LEU A 303 -25.41 18.11 -5.86
C LEU A 303 -24.79 16.88 -5.17
N LEU A 304 -25.20 15.67 -5.57
CA LEU A 304 -24.63 14.42 -5.05
C LEU A 304 -23.18 14.25 -5.48
N THR A 305 -22.80 14.67 -6.69
CA THR A 305 -21.40 14.68 -7.14
C THR A 305 -20.54 15.58 -6.26
N ILE A 306 -20.97 16.79 -5.94
CA ILE A 306 -20.24 17.71 -5.05
C ILE A 306 -20.10 17.09 -3.65
N GLY A 307 -21.19 16.55 -3.09
CA GLY A 307 -21.17 15.84 -1.82
C GLY A 307 -20.20 14.65 -1.84
N GLY A 308 -20.17 13.89 -2.94
CA GLY A 308 -19.26 12.77 -3.16
C GLY A 308 -17.80 13.20 -3.16
N ILE A 309 -17.45 14.29 -3.87
CA ILE A 309 -16.09 14.85 -3.88
C ILE A 309 -15.65 15.27 -2.48
N VAL A 310 -16.48 16.04 -1.77
CA VAL A 310 -16.19 16.51 -0.41
C VAL A 310 -16.00 15.32 0.54
N SER A 311 -16.90 14.35 0.46
CA SER A 311 -16.84 13.15 1.31
C SER A 311 -15.60 12.29 1.01
N LEU A 312 -15.23 12.14 -0.26
CA LEU A 312 -14.04 11.41 -0.67
C LEU A 312 -12.76 12.12 -0.20
N LEU A 313 -12.66 13.44 -0.37
CA LEU A 313 -11.53 14.24 0.11
C LEU A 313 -11.36 14.12 1.62
N LEU A 314 -12.43 14.40 2.38
CA LEU A 314 -12.39 14.30 3.85
C LEU A 314 -12.09 12.87 4.30
N GLY A 315 -12.71 11.88 3.66
CA GLY A 315 -12.46 10.48 3.97
C GLY A 315 -11.02 10.05 3.72
N SER A 316 -10.42 10.51 2.61
CA SER A 316 -9.02 10.23 2.29
C SER A 316 -8.05 10.92 3.25
N MET A 317 -8.37 12.16 3.67
CA MET A 317 -7.58 12.87 4.68
C MET A 317 -7.63 12.18 6.04
N PHE A 318 -8.78 11.64 6.41
CA PHE A 318 -8.98 10.98 7.70
C PHE A 318 -8.70 9.48 7.68
N LEU A 319 -8.38 8.89 6.52
CA LEU A 319 -8.22 7.44 6.37
C LEU A 319 -7.10 6.89 7.26
N PHE A 320 -5.97 7.59 7.30
CA PHE A 320 -4.88 7.32 8.21
C PHE A 320 -4.78 8.48 9.20
N ARG A 321 -4.83 8.17 10.48
CA ARG A 321 -4.86 9.19 11.51
C ARG A 321 -3.47 9.78 11.73
N GLU A 322 -3.36 11.10 11.66
CA GLU A 322 -2.20 11.82 12.16
C GLU A 322 -2.07 11.61 13.67
N THR A 323 -0.96 11.02 14.08
CA THR A 323 -0.61 10.94 15.49
C THR A 323 0.47 11.99 15.79
N SER A 324 0.32 12.68 16.89
CA SER A 324 1.03 13.92 17.26
C SER A 324 2.55 13.82 17.44
N SER A 325 3.23 12.80 16.95
CA SER A 325 4.68 12.66 17.01
C SER A 325 5.27 12.39 15.63
N HIS A 326 6.06 13.27 15.17
CA HIS A 326 7.00 13.42 14.06
C HIS A 326 6.99 12.46 12.83
N TYR A 327 6.21 11.39 12.79
CA TYR A 327 6.12 10.49 11.65
C TYR A 327 4.66 10.14 11.32
N LEU A 328 4.18 10.80 10.30
CA LEU A 328 2.81 10.73 9.81
C LEU A 328 2.67 9.53 8.87
N VAL A 329 2.01 8.46 9.32
CA VAL A 329 1.46 7.47 8.41
C VAL A 329 0.23 8.12 7.78
N SER A 330 0.42 8.82 6.68
CA SER A 330 -0.65 9.51 5.95
C SER A 330 -0.49 9.31 4.46
N VAL A 331 -1.60 9.39 3.74
CA VAL A 331 -1.56 9.47 2.28
C VAL A 331 -1.12 10.88 1.89
N SER A 332 -0.19 11.00 0.96
CA SER A 332 0.28 12.30 0.48
C SER A 332 -0.85 13.08 -0.21
N TRP A 333 -0.86 14.39 -0.03
CA TRP A 333 -1.85 15.27 -0.65
C TRP A 333 -1.91 15.15 -2.17
N SER A 334 -0.76 14.92 -2.81
CA SER A 334 -0.68 14.69 -4.26
C SER A 334 -1.46 13.45 -4.69
N VAL A 335 -1.37 12.36 -3.92
CA VAL A 335 -2.10 11.12 -4.19
C VAL A 335 -3.59 11.30 -3.92
N ILE A 336 -3.97 11.94 -2.82
CA ILE A 336 -5.38 12.25 -2.50
C ILE A 336 -6.01 13.06 -3.63
N LEU A 337 -5.38 14.15 -4.02
CA LEU A 337 -5.90 15.02 -5.09
C LEU A 337 -5.95 14.31 -6.44
N ALA A 338 -4.92 13.53 -6.78
CA ALA A 338 -4.91 12.76 -8.03
C ALA A 338 -6.04 11.72 -8.05
N MET A 339 -6.19 10.93 -6.98
CA MET A 339 -7.23 9.90 -6.91
C MET A 339 -8.64 10.49 -6.86
N THR A 340 -8.84 11.59 -6.13
CA THR A 340 -10.12 12.31 -6.11
C THR A 340 -10.44 12.88 -7.49
N GLY A 341 -9.44 13.45 -8.17
CA GLY A 341 -9.58 13.96 -9.53
C GLY A 341 -9.97 12.87 -10.53
N VAL A 342 -9.25 11.73 -10.51
CA VAL A 342 -9.58 10.56 -11.35
C VAL A 342 -11.00 10.06 -11.06
N THR A 343 -11.37 9.95 -9.78
CA THR A 343 -12.71 9.53 -9.36
C THR A 343 -13.78 10.47 -9.91
N THR A 344 -13.59 11.77 -9.73
CA THR A 344 -14.52 12.80 -10.20
C THR A 344 -14.68 12.75 -11.71
N LEU A 345 -13.58 12.69 -12.47
CA LEU A 345 -13.61 12.61 -13.93
C LEU A 345 -14.31 11.34 -14.41
N PHE A 346 -14.06 10.19 -13.77
CA PHE A 346 -14.71 8.94 -14.08
C PHE A 346 -16.23 9.03 -13.92
N PHE A 347 -16.72 9.54 -12.79
CA PHE A 347 -18.15 9.68 -12.57
C PHE A 347 -18.79 10.76 -13.43
N LEU A 348 -18.14 11.90 -13.66
CA LEU A 348 -18.62 12.92 -14.61
C LEU A 348 -18.75 12.37 -16.03
N PHE A 349 -17.80 11.54 -16.45
CA PHE A 349 -17.86 10.87 -17.76
C PHE A 349 -19.07 9.93 -17.84
N ILE A 350 -19.29 9.07 -16.83
CA ILE A 350 -20.43 8.15 -16.76
C ILE A 350 -21.76 8.91 -16.76
N VAL A 351 -21.89 9.95 -15.91
CA VAL A 351 -23.09 10.79 -15.84
C VAL A 351 -23.33 11.48 -17.19
N GLY A 352 -22.27 12.03 -17.80
CA GLY A 352 -22.35 12.66 -19.12
C GLY A 352 -22.82 11.71 -20.21
N MET A 353 -22.31 10.47 -20.22
CA MET A 353 -22.79 9.44 -21.14
C MET A 353 -24.25 9.04 -20.89
N GLY A 354 -24.64 8.90 -19.61
CA GLY A 354 -26.02 8.58 -19.23
C GLY A 354 -27.00 9.66 -19.68
N LEU A 355 -26.69 10.92 -19.45
CA LEU A 355 -27.50 12.08 -19.90
C LEU A 355 -27.59 12.13 -21.44
N LYS A 356 -26.49 11.85 -22.14
CA LYS A 356 -26.49 11.78 -23.60
C LYS A 356 -27.36 10.65 -24.10
N ALA A 357 -27.30 9.47 -23.48
CA ALA A 357 -28.14 8.33 -23.84
C ALA A 357 -29.65 8.61 -23.63
N GLN A 358 -30.01 9.30 -22.55
CA GLN A 358 -31.40 9.70 -22.30
C GLN A 358 -31.95 10.72 -23.31
N LYS A 359 -31.09 11.54 -23.93
CA LYS A 359 -31.49 12.51 -24.96
C LYS A 359 -31.60 11.88 -26.37
N LEU A 360 -31.15 10.66 -26.54
CA LEU A 360 -31.31 9.96 -27.83
C LEU A 360 -32.78 9.64 -28.05
N LYS A 361 -33.32 10.09 -29.20
CA LYS A 361 -34.69 9.74 -29.59
C LYS A 361 -34.77 8.22 -29.78
N PRO A 362 -35.84 7.59 -29.33
CA PRO A 362 -36.04 6.16 -29.56
C PRO A 362 -36.03 5.86 -31.07
N VAL A 363 -35.09 5.02 -31.51
CA VAL A 363 -34.93 4.63 -32.92
C VAL A 363 -35.86 3.48 -33.27
N THR A 364 -36.42 2.80 -32.29
CA THR A 364 -37.30 1.66 -32.39
C THR A 364 -38.60 1.89 -31.62
N GLY A 365 -39.67 1.23 -32.03
CA GLY A 365 -41.01 1.30 -31.42
C GLY A 365 -41.94 2.29 -32.13
N ALA A 366 -43.17 2.36 -31.66
CA ALA A 366 -44.29 3.09 -32.30
C ALA A 366 -43.98 4.56 -32.63
N HIS A 367 -43.30 5.25 -31.68
CA HIS A 367 -42.92 6.66 -31.88
C HIS A 367 -41.85 6.92 -32.95
N SER A 368 -41.11 5.86 -33.37
CA SER A 368 -40.10 6.01 -34.43
C SER A 368 -40.71 6.11 -35.83
N MET A 369 -41.99 5.77 -35.98
CA MET A 369 -42.71 5.83 -37.21
C MET A 369 -43.22 7.22 -37.55
N VAL A 370 -43.43 8.11 -36.58
CA VAL A 370 -43.90 9.48 -36.81
C VAL A 370 -42.88 10.28 -37.63
N GLY A 371 -43.32 10.91 -38.69
CA GLY A 371 -42.50 11.64 -39.65
C GLY A 371 -41.83 10.81 -40.73
N LYS A 372 -42.01 9.47 -40.72
CA LYS A 372 -41.57 8.63 -41.83
C LYS A 372 -42.49 8.70 -43.03
N THR A 373 -41.89 8.63 -44.21
CA THR A 373 -42.62 8.51 -45.46
C THR A 373 -42.87 7.07 -45.84
N GLY A 374 -43.94 6.80 -46.50
CA GLY A 374 -44.32 5.51 -47.00
C GLY A 374 -45.20 5.59 -48.24
N GLU A 375 -45.78 4.48 -48.63
CA GLU A 375 -46.66 4.38 -49.79
C GLU A 375 -47.99 3.70 -49.41
N ALA A 376 -49.08 4.20 -49.88
CA ALA A 376 -50.39 3.58 -49.72
C ALA A 376 -50.50 2.32 -50.59
N MET A 377 -50.73 1.16 -49.95
CA MET A 377 -50.86 -0.10 -50.63
C MET A 377 -52.29 -0.44 -51.02
N SER A 378 -53.26 0.32 -50.49
CA SER A 378 -54.69 0.24 -50.84
C SER A 378 -55.30 1.62 -50.77
N ILE A 379 -56.48 1.79 -51.30
CA ILE A 379 -57.25 3.03 -51.16
C ILE A 379 -57.56 3.22 -49.69
N ILE A 380 -57.20 4.39 -49.12
CA ILE A 380 -57.48 4.77 -47.74
C ILE A 380 -58.59 5.82 -47.76
N ASN A 381 -59.80 5.41 -47.45
CA ASN A 381 -60.94 6.33 -47.33
C ASN A 381 -61.23 6.67 -45.84
N LEU A 382 -61.32 5.65 -45.00
CA LEU A 382 -61.36 5.72 -43.54
C LEU A 382 -60.20 4.88 -43.00
N GLU A 383 -60.07 3.62 -43.45
CA GLU A 383 -58.99 2.69 -43.08
C GLU A 383 -58.38 2.12 -44.37
N GLY A 384 -57.10 1.81 -44.33
CA GLY A 384 -56.34 1.16 -45.40
C GLY A 384 -55.04 0.59 -44.94
N MET A 385 -54.22 0.14 -45.91
CA MET A 385 -52.87 -0.40 -45.62
C MET A 385 -51.80 0.48 -46.24
N VAL A 386 -50.77 0.77 -45.49
CA VAL A 386 -49.60 1.51 -45.96
C VAL A 386 -48.33 0.68 -45.72
N LYS A 387 -47.32 0.90 -46.54
CA LYS A 387 -46.00 0.35 -46.37
C LYS A 387 -45.06 1.47 -45.90
N VAL A 388 -44.59 1.37 -44.67
CA VAL A 388 -43.68 2.34 -44.07
C VAL A 388 -42.47 1.58 -43.56
N ASN A 389 -41.25 2.02 -43.90
CA ASN A 389 -39.99 1.43 -43.48
C ASN A 389 -39.85 -0.08 -43.78
N GLY A 390 -40.54 -0.56 -44.86
CA GLY A 390 -40.50 -1.96 -45.29
C GLY A 390 -41.58 -2.84 -44.65
N GLU A 391 -42.33 -2.33 -43.70
CA GLU A 391 -43.41 -3.06 -42.98
C GLU A 391 -44.80 -2.60 -43.42
N MET A 392 -45.75 -3.51 -43.36
CA MET A 392 -47.18 -3.25 -43.66
C MET A 392 -47.89 -2.82 -42.38
N TRP A 393 -48.54 -1.65 -42.44
CA TRP A 393 -49.26 -1.10 -41.30
C TRP A 393 -50.69 -0.75 -41.66
N LYS A 394 -51.59 -0.89 -40.70
CA LYS A 394 -52.95 -0.35 -40.83
C LYS A 394 -52.87 1.17 -40.71
N ALA A 395 -53.54 1.91 -41.56
CA ALA A 395 -53.52 3.36 -41.58
C ALA A 395 -54.90 3.97 -41.74
N GLU A 396 -55.07 5.13 -41.14
CA GLU A 396 -56.21 6.05 -41.32
C GLU A 396 -55.72 7.37 -41.88
N SER A 397 -56.49 7.92 -42.84
CA SER A 397 -56.14 9.16 -43.46
C SER A 397 -56.66 10.36 -42.67
N LEU A 398 -55.79 11.35 -42.44
CA LEU A 398 -56.16 12.68 -41.86
C LEU A 398 -56.50 13.70 -42.92
N SER A 399 -56.20 13.49 -44.19
CA SER A 399 -56.34 14.42 -45.30
C SER A 399 -57.39 14.07 -46.32
N GLY A 400 -58.31 13.12 -46.02
CA GLY A 400 -59.33 12.63 -46.94
C GLY A 400 -58.87 11.36 -47.66
N MET A 401 -59.47 11.05 -48.84
CA MET A 401 -59.19 9.84 -49.58
C MET A 401 -57.79 9.86 -50.20
N ILE A 402 -56.98 8.81 -49.96
CA ILE A 402 -55.65 8.60 -50.54
C ILE A 402 -55.71 7.38 -51.46
N GLU A 403 -55.25 7.50 -52.71
CA GLU A 403 -55.27 6.39 -53.69
C GLU A 403 -54.09 5.44 -53.46
N ALA A 404 -54.24 4.20 -53.94
CA ALA A 404 -53.13 3.23 -53.87
C ALA A 404 -51.97 3.70 -54.75
N GLY A 405 -50.75 3.63 -54.21
CA GLY A 405 -49.52 4.11 -54.85
C GLY A 405 -49.12 5.54 -54.48
N GLU A 406 -49.97 6.26 -53.74
CA GLU A 406 -49.61 7.62 -53.33
C GLU A 406 -48.67 7.61 -52.15
N SER A 407 -47.76 8.64 -52.15
CA SER A 407 -46.80 8.85 -51.07
C SER A 407 -47.48 9.47 -49.84
N ILE A 408 -47.20 8.91 -48.69
CA ILE A 408 -47.78 9.36 -47.41
C ILE A 408 -46.69 9.69 -46.39
N VAL A 409 -47.05 10.52 -45.42
CA VAL A 409 -46.24 10.80 -44.21
C VAL A 409 -47.05 10.42 -42.98
N VAL A 410 -46.38 9.71 -42.04
CA VAL A 410 -46.98 9.33 -40.76
C VAL A 410 -46.97 10.54 -39.82
N LYS A 411 -48.13 10.95 -39.33
CA LYS A 411 -48.28 12.04 -38.37
C LYS A 411 -48.40 11.57 -36.95
N GLU A 412 -49.09 10.46 -36.74
CA GLU A 412 -49.34 9.90 -35.43
C GLU A 412 -49.47 8.37 -35.50
N ILE A 413 -49.29 7.72 -34.40
CA ILE A 413 -49.51 6.28 -34.24
C ILE A 413 -50.27 6.02 -32.93
N THR A 414 -51.40 5.35 -33.02
CA THR A 414 -52.23 4.94 -31.88
C THR A 414 -52.68 3.52 -32.05
N ASN A 415 -52.47 2.67 -31.03
CA ASN A 415 -52.92 1.24 -31.04
C ASN A 415 -52.55 0.46 -32.32
N LEU A 416 -51.31 0.61 -32.83
CA LEU A 416 -50.81 -0.04 -34.07
C LEU A 416 -51.46 0.45 -35.35
N THR A 417 -52.21 1.54 -35.37
CA THR A 417 -52.75 2.21 -36.56
C THR A 417 -51.98 3.49 -36.78
N LEU A 418 -51.48 3.71 -37.99
CA LEU A 418 -50.79 4.92 -38.42
C LEU A 418 -51.81 5.94 -38.92
N PHE A 419 -51.75 7.16 -38.39
CA PHE A 419 -52.49 8.29 -38.95
C PHE A 419 -51.59 9.01 -39.94
N VAL A 420 -52.05 9.02 -41.22
CA VAL A 420 -51.21 9.46 -42.33
C VAL A 420 -51.84 10.63 -43.10
N GLU A 421 -50.98 11.44 -43.71
CA GLU A 421 -51.35 12.47 -44.63
C GLU A 421 -50.67 12.23 -45.98
N ARG A 422 -51.33 12.64 -47.05
CA ARG A 422 -50.72 12.68 -48.39
C ARG A 422 -49.60 13.69 -48.45
N ILE A 423 -48.48 13.37 -49.12
CA ILE A 423 -47.38 14.29 -49.39
C ILE A 423 -47.62 15.07 -50.67
#